data_ada129845cb70e47aede2e3566ba583a
#
_entry.id   ada129845cb70e47aede2e3566ba583a
#
_cell.length_a   1.000
_cell.length_b   1.000
_cell.length_c   1.000
_cell.angle_alpha   90.00
_cell.angle_beta   90.00
_cell.angle_gamma   90.00
#
_symmetry.space_group_name_H-M   'P 1'
#
loop_
_entity.id
_entity.type
_entity.pdbx_description
1 polymer ?
#
loop_
_entity_poly.entity_id
_entity_poly.type
_entity_poly.pdbx_seq_one_letter_code
_entity_poly.pdbx_strand_id
1 'polypeptide(L)'
;MEREAMEFDVVIVGGGPAGLSAAIALKQQDATLSVCLLEKGAEIGAHLLSGALFDPVALQELLPDGWQQAPLGVPVSDDQVHLLQSEQRALQLPAWAVPPRMHNEGCHIVSLGNLCRWLGQQAEKLGVEIYPGFTASELIMEAGRVKGVITGDLGLDRAGNPKADHVPGMALLGRYTLFAEGARGHLGKQLIADFNLASLAQPQHYAIGFKELWQLPAGQGKAGQVLHGSGWPLGKQGGGNSHGGFYLYHMEGDQVAVGLIVDLNYQNPWLSPFDEFQRLKHHPLIAGVLQDGERISYGARAITKGGWHALPRMHFPGGLLIGCDAGTLDFSRIKGIHTAMKSGMLAAKTVAMALRGGDEGGRDLAQYGDELHQSWLAHELKAARNFGAALHRYGPWLGGAFNWLEQQLFGANSPFKLLDKAHDYRQLRVASRCEPIHYPKPDGKLSFDKLSSVYLANTSHDEDQPCHLKLQDERIPVEVNLPTWAEPAQRYCPAGVFEVLETEGAAKLQINAANCIHCKTCDIKDPSQNIIWTPPQGGSGPNYPNM
;
A
#
# COMPACT_ATOMS: atom_id res chain seq x y z
N MET A 1 -14.82 -15.30 -27.89
CA MET A 1 -13.81 -14.84 -28.89
C MET A 1 -12.45 -15.35 -28.42
N GLU A 2 -11.66 -15.88 -29.32
CA GLU A 2 -10.30 -16.27 -29.04
C GLU A 2 -9.50 -14.96 -28.81
N ARG A 3 -8.84 -14.82 -27.65
CA ARG A 3 -8.05 -13.62 -27.30
C ARG A 3 -6.69 -13.75 -27.98
N GLU A 4 -6.15 -12.64 -28.45
CA GLU A 4 -4.76 -12.59 -28.91
C GLU A 4 -3.82 -12.97 -27.77
N ALA A 5 -2.80 -13.78 -28.06
CA ALA A 5 -1.85 -14.28 -27.05
C ALA A 5 -0.43 -13.86 -27.38
N MET A 6 0.32 -13.43 -26.35
CA MET A 6 1.76 -13.18 -26.41
C MET A 6 2.47 -14.08 -25.40
N GLU A 7 3.63 -14.59 -25.76
CA GLU A 7 4.43 -15.48 -24.93
C GLU A 7 5.73 -14.82 -24.46
N PHE A 8 6.04 -14.97 -23.18
CA PHE A 8 7.24 -14.46 -22.54
C PHE A 8 7.88 -15.53 -21.64
N ASP A 9 9.16 -15.39 -21.33
CA ASP A 9 9.76 -16.21 -20.28
C ASP A 9 9.19 -15.80 -18.92
N VAL A 10 9.05 -14.50 -18.66
CA VAL A 10 8.53 -14.00 -17.39
C VAL A 10 7.53 -12.86 -17.61
N VAL A 11 6.34 -13.01 -17.02
CA VAL A 11 5.33 -11.95 -16.92
C VAL A 11 5.35 -11.36 -15.51
N ILE A 12 5.40 -10.04 -15.40
CA ILE A 12 5.39 -9.32 -14.10
C ILE A 12 4.13 -8.45 -14.03
N VAL A 13 3.35 -8.59 -12.97
CA VAL A 13 2.13 -7.83 -12.73
C VAL A 13 2.37 -6.76 -11.69
N GLY A 14 2.49 -5.50 -12.13
CA GLY A 14 2.68 -4.31 -11.31
C GLY A 14 4.05 -3.64 -11.45
N GLY A 15 4.01 -2.37 -11.89
CA GLY A 15 5.17 -1.48 -12.13
C GLY A 15 5.65 -0.73 -10.89
N GLY A 16 5.48 -1.32 -9.69
CA GLY A 16 6.02 -0.79 -8.46
C GLY A 16 7.48 -1.21 -8.21
N PRO A 17 8.07 -0.82 -7.06
CA PRO A 17 9.48 -1.09 -6.78
C PRO A 17 9.85 -2.58 -6.79
N ALA A 18 8.95 -3.47 -6.39
CA ALA A 18 9.18 -4.91 -6.41
C ALA A 18 9.25 -5.46 -7.85
N GLY A 19 8.25 -5.12 -8.68
CA GLY A 19 8.19 -5.59 -10.08
C GLY A 19 9.32 -5.05 -10.94
N LEU A 20 9.63 -3.75 -10.82
CA LEU A 20 10.73 -3.12 -11.57
C LEU A 20 12.09 -3.68 -11.15
N SER A 21 12.30 -3.90 -9.85
CA SER A 21 13.55 -4.53 -9.38
C SER A 21 13.68 -5.98 -9.84
N ALA A 22 12.56 -6.73 -9.88
CA ALA A 22 12.57 -8.07 -10.44
C ALA A 22 12.89 -8.07 -11.93
N ALA A 23 12.29 -7.16 -12.71
CA ALA A 23 12.53 -7.03 -14.14
C ALA A 23 14.02 -6.72 -14.46
N ILE A 24 14.59 -5.73 -13.77
CA ILE A 24 16.00 -5.36 -13.90
C ILE A 24 16.89 -6.55 -13.52
N ALA A 25 16.65 -7.17 -12.36
CA ALA A 25 17.46 -8.28 -11.89
C ALA A 25 17.39 -9.50 -12.81
N LEU A 26 16.23 -9.82 -13.41
CA LEU A 26 16.11 -10.89 -14.42
C LEU A 26 17.01 -10.63 -15.62
N LYS A 27 16.95 -9.43 -16.19
CA LYS A 27 17.77 -9.04 -17.35
C LYS A 27 19.28 -8.98 -17.03
N GLN A 28 19.64 -8.64 -15.79
CA GLN A 28 21.03 -8.71 -15.31
C GLN A 28 21.51 -10.16 -15.15
N GLN A 29 20.63 -11.07 -14.73
CA GLN A 29 20.95 -12.50 -14.62
C GLN A 29 21.08 -13.15 -16.00
N ASP A 30 20.18 -12.83 -16.93
CA ASP A 30 20.19 -13.36 -18.29
C ASP A 30 19.51 -12.36 -19.24
N ALA A 31 20.33 -11.70 -20.07
CA ALA A 31 19.86 -10.70 -21.01
C ALA A 31 18.98 -11.27 -22.14
N THR A 32 19.00 -12.59 -22.35
CA THR A 32 18.21 -13.24 -23.41
C THR A 32 16.75 -13.50 -23.01
N LEU A 33 16.43 -13.47 -21.72
CA LEU A 33 15.05 -13.68 -21.25
C LEU A 33 14.12 -12.60 -21.82
N SER A 34 12.97 -13.03 -22.36
CA SER A 34 11.86 -12.15 -22.69
C SER A 34 11.07 -11.84 -21.41
N VAL A 35 11.03 -10.57 -21.03
CA VAL A 35 10.38 -10.10 -19.79
C VAL A 35 9.36 -9.03 -20.12
N CYS A 36 8.10 -9.27 -19.74
CA CYS A 36 6.99 -8.36 -19.87
C CYS A 36 6.57 -7.85 -18.48
N LEU A 37 6.31 -6.55 -18.36
CA LEU A 37 5.80 -5.93 -17.14
C LEU A 37 4.52 -5.14 -17.43
N LEU A 38 3.44 -5.47 -16.74
CA LEU A 38 2.15 -4.79 -16.80
C LEU A 38 2.03 -3.75 -15.70
N GLU A 39 1.55 -2.55 -16.04
CA GLU A 39 1.14 -1.52 -15.08
C GLU A 39 -0.26 -1.02 -15.42
N LYS A 40 -1.18 -1.05 -14.46
CA LYS A 40 -2.57 -0.59 -14.65
C LYS A 40 -2.70 0.92 -14.77
N GLY A 41 -1.79 1.69 -14.19
CA GLY A 41 -1.73 3.15 -14.33
C GLY A 41 -1.37 3.58 -15.74
N ALA A 42 -1.77 4.78 -16.14
CA ALA A 42 -1.47 5.32 -17.47
C ALA A 42 0.04 5.42 -17.75
N GLU A 43 0.87 5.49 -16.73
CA GLU A 43 2.32 5.44 -16.78
C GLU A 43 2.90 4.80 -15.52
N ILE A 44 4.16 4.37 -15.58
CA ILE A 44 4.89 3.94 -14.38
C ILE A 44 4.93 5.09 -13.36
N GLY A 45 4.58 4.78 -12.10
CA GLY A 45 4.62 5.77 -11.01
C GLY A 45 3.31 6.53 -10.77
N ALA A 46 2.36 6.57 -11.74
CA ALA A 46 1.12 7.34 -11.62
C ALA A 46 0.32 7.02 -10.35
N HIS A 47 0.18 5.75 -10.00
CA HIS A 47 -0.59 5.27 -8.85
C HIS A 47 0.23 5.13 -7.57
N LEU A 48 1.51 5.51 -7.57
CA LEU A 48 2.38 5.25 -6.43
C LEU A 48 2.30 6.36 -5.39
N LEU A 49 2.02 5.96 -4.17
CA LEU A 49 1.97 6.79 -2.97
C LEU A 49 2.80 6.13 -1.89
N SER A 50 3.74 6.86 -1.29
CA SER A 50 4.52 6.37 -0.16
C SER A 50 4.72 7.43 0.92
N GLY A 51 5.16 6.99 2.12
CA GLY A 51 5.54 7.88 3.21
C GLY A 51 6.84 8.67 2.94
N ALA A 52 7.45 8.54 1.75
CA ALA A 52 8.63 9.25 1.28
C ALA A 52 9.99 8.83 1.87
N LEU A 53 10.08 8.14 2.99
CA LEU A 53 11.38 7.68 3.52
C LEU A 53 11.87 6.42 2.79
N PHE A 54 13.10 6.52 2.26
CA PHE A 54 13.73 5.47 1.47
C PHE A 54 15.11 5.10 2.01
N ASP A 55 15.32 3.82 2.27
CA ASP A 55 16.61 3.23 2.54
C ASP A 55 17.22 2.72 1.22
N PRO A 56 18.38 3.23 0.77
CA PRO A 56 18.93 2.90 -0.53
C PRO A 56 19.58 1.51 -0.62
N VAL A 57 19.64 0.74 0.46
CA VAL A 57 20.37 -0.54 0.51
C VAL A 57 20.02 -1.50 -0.63
N ALA A 58 18.75 -1.67 -0.94
CA ALA A 58 18.33 -2.57 -2.02
C ALA A 58 18.65 -1.99 -3.41
N LEU A 59 18.59 -0.66 -3.57
CA LEU A 59 18.96 0.01 -4.80
C LEU A 59 20.46 -0.07 -5.06
N GLN A 60 21.27 0.08 -4.00
CA GLN A 60 22.73 -0.10 -4.06
C GLN A 60 23.11 -1.51 -4.47
N GLU A 61 22.39 -2.51 -3.97
CA GLU A 61 22.61 -3.92 -4.34
C GLU A 61 22.17 -4.21 -5.78
N LEU A 62 21.06 -3.60 -6.24
CA LEU A 62 20.52 -3.80 -7.59
C LEU A 62 21.37 -3.12 -8.66
N LEU A 63 21.82 -1.90 -8.41
CA LEU A 63 22.54 -1.04 -9.36
C LEU A 63 23.80 -0.43 -8.71
N PRO A 64 24.82 -1.25 -8.37
CA PRO A 64 25.98 -0.81 -7.59
C PRO A 64 26.74 0.37 -8.24
N ASP A 65 26.83 0.40 -9.57
CA ASP A 65 27.59 1.41 -10.32
C ASP A 65 26.73 2.61 -10.76
N GLY A 66 25.42 2.64 -10.43
CA GLY A 66 24.52 3.65 -10.98
C GLY A 66 23.43 4.18 -10.04
N TRP A 67 23.32 3.66 -8.84
CA TRP A 67 22.26 4.03 -7.90
C TRP A 67 22.22 5.51 -7.52
N GLN A 68 23.38 6.20 -7.55
CA GLN A 68 23.49 7.63 -7.27
C GLN A 68 22.81 8.51 -8.31
N GLN A 69 22.52 7.96 -9.52
CA GLN A 69 21.79 8.67 -10.57
C GLN A 69 20.27 8.63 -10.38
N ALA A 70 19.80 7.83 -9.42
CA ALA A 70 18.39 7.78 -9.08
C ALA A 70 17.91 9.11 -8.45
N PRO A 71 16.64 9.49 -8.64
CA PRO A 71 16.08 10.71 -8.06
C PRO A 71 15.84 10.52 -6.55
N LEU A 72 16.91 10.53 -5.77
CA LEU A 72 16.89 10.24 -4.33
C LEU A 72 16.41 11.41 -3.47
N GLY A 73 16.15 12.57 -4.06
CA GLY A 73 15.73 13.75 -3.29
C GLY A 73 16.78 14.18 -2.28
N VAL A 74 16.36 14.44 -1.03
CA VAL A 74 17.26 14.93 0.02
C VAL A 74 17.58 13.85 1.05
N PRO A 75 18.85 13.77 1.54
CA PRO A 75 19.19 12.90 2.66
C PRO A 75 18.55 13.40 3.95
N VAL A 76 18.22 12.46 4.85
CA VAL A 76 17.75 12.80 6.19
C VAL A 76 18.88 13.43 6.99
N SER A 77 18.64 14.63 7.53
CA SER A 77 19.63 15.40 8.30
C SER A 77 19.19 15.70 9.74
N ASP A 78 17.89 15.69 10.01
CA ASP A 78 17.29 15.89 11.33
C ASP A 78 16.12 14.92 11.50
N ASP A 79 16.22 13.98 12.44
CA ASP A 79 15.26 12.90 12.67
C ASP A 79 14.64 13.03 14.06
N GLN A 80 13.34 13.34 14.11
CA GLN A 80 12.61 13.63 15.33
C GLN A 80 11.43 12.70 15.52
N VAL A 81 11.29 12.14 16.72
CA VAL A 81 10.12 11.33 17.10
C VAL A 81 9.32 12.03 18.17
N HIS A 82 8.03 12.18 17.94
CA HIS A 82 7.10 12.89 18.82
C HIS A 82 5.95 11.99 19.28
N LEU A 83 5.53 12.17 20.53
CA LEU A 83 4.29 11.62 21.05
C LEU A 83 3.30 12.75 21.27
N LEU A 84 2.21 12.78 20.50
CA LEU A 84 1.14 13.74 20.68
C LEU A 84 0.26 13.30 21.84
N GLN A 85 0.39 13.99 22.97
CA GLN A 85 -0.31 13.65 24.21
C GLN A 85 -1.77 14.13 24.22
N SER A 86 -2.03 15.23 23.52
CA SER A 86 -3.35 15.85 23.38
C SER A 86 -3.36 16.73 22.14
N GLU A 87 -4.46 17.40 21.89
CA GLU A 87 -4.64 18.36 20.81
C GLU A 87 -3.59 19.51 20.80
N GLN A 88 -3.02 19.84 21.95
CA GLN A 88 -2.13 20.99 22.13
C GLN A 88 -0.71 20.63 22.60
N ARG A 89 -0.48 19.37 22.98
CA ARG A 89 0.76 18.96 23.62
C ARG A 89 1.45 17.83 22.87
N ALA A 90 2.71 18.07 22.53
CA ALA A 90 3.62 17.06 22.01
C ALA A 90 4.80 16.87 22.98
N LEU A 91 5.27 15.64 23.09
CA LEU A 91 6.51 15.27 23.76
C LEU A 91 7.48 14.78 22.69
N GLN A 92 8.60 15.48 22.51
CA GLN A 92 9.69 14.96 21.69
C GLN A 92 10.46 13.91 22.48
N LEU A 93 10.64 12.74 21.90
CA LEU A 93 11.43 11.67 22.52
C LEU A 93 12.92 11.95 22.29
N PRO A 94 13.77 11.84 23.31
CA PRO A 94 15.22 11.93 23.10
C PRO A 94 15.69 10.72 22.29
N ALA A 95 16.72 10.90 21.46
CA ALA A 95 17.20 9.87 20.52
C ALA A 95 17.46 8.50 21.18
N TRP A 96 17.99 8.48 22.40
CA TRP A 96 18.27 7.24 23.15
C TRP A 96 16.99 6.46 23.55
N ALA A 97 15.83 7.11 23.62
CA ALA A 97 14.54 6.47 23.95
C ALA A 97 13.78 5.99 22.71
N VAL A 98 14.24 6.35 21.51
CA VAL A 98 13.67 5.87 20.26
C VAL A 98 14.18 4.47 19.98
N PRO A 99 13.31 3.49 19.62
CA PRO A 99 13.77 2.16 19.23
C PRO A 99 14.79 2.25 18.09
N PRO A 100 15.93 1.51 18.15
CA PRO A 100 17.03 1.67 17.18
C PRO A 100 16.64 1.57 15.71
N ARG A 101 15.66 0.71 15.40
CA ARG A 101 15.18 0.50 14.04
C ARG A 101 14.34 1.66 13.48
N MET A 102 13.86 2.56 14.32
CA MET A 102 13.08 3.73 13.89
C MET A 102 13.96 4.89 13.41
N HIS A 103 15.25 4.86 13.68
CA HIS A 103 16.18 5.90 13.19
C HIS A 103 16.31 5.87 11.67
N ASN A 104 16.49 7.06 11.08
CA ASN A 104 16.49 7.27 9.63
C ASN A 104 17.85 7.75 9.09
N GLU A 105 18.92 7.56 9.84
CA GLU A 105 20.27 7.86 9.37
C GLU A 105 20.60 7.08 8.08
N GLY A 106 21.16 7.75 7.08
CA GLY A 106 21.48 7.18 5.77
C GLY A 106 20.26 7.00 4.83
N CYS A 107 19.05 7.35 5.29
CA CYS A 107 17.86 7.35 4.45
C CYS A 107 17.70 8.66 3.67
N HIS A 108 16.84 8.62 2.66
CA HIS A 108 16.51 9.77 1.81
C HIS A 108 15.00 10.03 1.83
N ILE A 109 14.62 11.27 1.61
CA ILE A 109 13.23 11.65 1.41
C ILE A 109 12.98 11.71 -0.10
N VAL A 110 12.18 10.78 -0.63
CA VAL A 110 12.01 10.58 -2.08
C VAL A 110 10.54 10.68 -2.50
N SER A 111 10.30 10.97 -3.78
CA SER A 111 9.05 10.60 -4.44
C SER A 111 9.17 9.19 -4.97
N LEU A 112 8.32 8.27 -4.49
CA LEU A 112 8.31 6.88 -4.97
C LEU A 112 7.89 6.81 -6.45
N GLY A 113 6.97 7.67 -6.88
CA GLY A 113 6.57 7.77 -8.29
C GLY A 113 7.76 8.09 -9.19
N ASN A 114 8.56 9.11 -8.82
CA ASN A 114 9.75 9.50 -9.58
C ASN A 114 10.83 8.41 -9.58
N LEU A 115 11.05 7.77 -8.42
CA LEU A 115 11.99 6.65 -8.34
C LEU A 115 11.57 5.49 -9.26
N CYS A 116 10.29 5.13 -9.29
CA CYS A 116 9.80 4.06 -10.15
C CYS A 116 9.81 4.43 -11.62
N ARG A 117 9.53 5.69 -12.01
CA ARG A 117 9.72 6.15 -13.39
C ARG A 117 11.16 5.95 -13.84
N TRP A 118 12.12 6.34 -12.98
CA TRP A 118 13.54 6.14 -13.27
C TRP A 118 13.91 4.65 -13.35
N LEU A 119 13.43 3.80 -12.44
CA LEU A 119 13.64 2.35 -12.51
C LEU A 119 13.03 1.74 -13.77
N GLY A 120 11.85 2.22 -14.20
CA GLY A 120 11.23 1.82 -15.46
C GLY A 120 12.16 2.09 -16.65
N GLN A 121 12.73 3.29 -16.72
CA GLN A 121 13.71 3.64 -17.77
C GLN A 121 14.97 2.74 -17.73
N GLN A 122 15.44 2.34 -16.54
CA GLN A 122 16.55 1.39 -16.44
C GLN A 122 16.15 -0.01 -16.95
N ALA A 123 14.94 -0.47 -16.62
CA ALA A 123 14.40 -1.75 -17.09
C ALA A 123 14.26 -1.77 -18.64
N GLU A 124 13.70 -0.72 -19.23
CA GLU A 124 13.55 -0.58 -20.69
C GLU A 124 14.92 -0.58 -21.41
N LYS A 125 15.94 0.10 -20.85
CA LYS A 125 17.32 0.06 -21.39
C LYS A 125 17.91 -1.36 -21.43
N LEU A 126 17.47 -2.24 -20.53
CA LEU A 126 17.88 -3.65 -20.51
C LEU A 126 17.01 -4.53 -21.41
N GLY A 127 16.00 -3.98 -22.08
CA GLY A 127 15.11 -4.70 -22.99
C GLY A 127 13.93 -5.37 -22.28
N VAL A 128 13.44 -4.81 -21.18
CA VAL A 128 12.14 -5.19 -20.58
C VAL A 128 11.03 -4.50 -21.37
N GLU A 129 10.01 -5.25 -21.74
CA GLU A 129 8.80 -4.70 -22.36
C GLU A 129 7.83 -4.23 -21.28
N ILE A 130 7.62 -2.92 -21.17
CA ILE A 130 6.73 -2.32 -20.18
C ILE A 130 5.45 -1.87 -20.86
N TYR A 131 4.30 -2.34 -20.34
CA TYR A 131 2.97 -2.02 -20.85
C TYR A 131 2.17 -1.22 -19.80
N PRO A 132 2.29 0.12 -19.78
CA PRO A 132 1.43 0.96 -18.94
C PRO A 132 0.01 1.05 -19.55
N GLY A 133 -1.00 1.24 -18.69
CA GLY A 133 -2.39 1.24 -19.11
C GLY A 133 -3.00 -0.15 -19.31
N PHE A 134 -2.26 -1.23 -19.03
CA PHE A 134 -2.74 -2.59 -19.14
C PHE A 134 -2.92 -3.22 -17.76
N THR A 135 -4.16 -3.54 -17.43
CA THR A 135 -4.54 -4.14 -16.15
C THR A 135 -4.57 -5.66 -16.26
N ALA A 136 -3.82 -6.38 -15.46
CA ALA A 136 -4.04 -7.82 -15.29
C ALA A 136 -5.37 -8.04 -14.55
N SER A 137 -6.38 -8.62 -15.22
CA SER A 137 -7.73 -8.78 -14.70
C SER A 137 -8.04 -10.20 -14.23
N GLU A 138 -7.49 -11.21 -14.91
CA GLU A 138 -7.78 -12.61 -14.66
C GLU A 138 -6.52 -13.47 -14.73
N LEU A 139 -6.52 -14.59 -13.99
CA LEU A 139 -5.47 -15.60 -14.05
C LEU A 139 -5.72 -16.57 -15.22
N ILE A 140 -4.68 -16.96 -15.93
CA ILE A 140 -4.69 -18.10 -16.84
C ILE A 140 -4.16 -19.31 -16.06
N MET A 141 -5.04 -20.28 -15.84
CA MET A 141 -4.72 -21.51 -15.11
C MET A 141 -4.72 -22.71 -16.07
N GLU A 142 -3.67 -23.53 -16.01
CA GLU A 142 -3.56 -24.76 -16.77
C GLU A 142 -3.02 -25.89 -15.88
N ALA A 143 -3.75 -26.99 -15.78
CA ALA A 143 -3.34 -28.17 -15.00
C ALA A 143 -2.91 -27.85 -13.56
N GLY A 144 -3.62 -26.90 -12.89
CA GLY A 144 -3.34 -26.50 -11.49
C GLY A 144 -2.13 -25.58 -11.31
N ARG A 145 -1.60 -24.99 -12.38
CA ARG A 145 -0.52 -24.02 -12.37
C ARG A 145 -0.93 -22.70 -13.02
N VAL A 146 -0.32 -21.61 -12.61
CA VAL A 146 -0.44 -20.32 -13.29
C VAL A 146 0.35 -20.36 -14.59
N LYS A 147 -0.28 -19.96 -15.67
CA LYS A 147 0.29 -19.91 -17.03
C LYS A 147 0.49 -18.48 -17.53
N GLY A 148 -0.10 -17.51 -16.84
CA GLY A 148 -0.07 -16.11 -17.21
C GLY A 148 -1.30 -15.36 -16.71
N VAL A 149 -1.60 -14.25 -17.36
CA VAL A 149 -2.73 -13.39 -17.02
C VAL A 149 -3.45 -12.91 -18.27
N ILE A 150 -4.74 -12.58 -18.13
CA ILE A 150 -5.51 -11.87 -19.15
C ILE A 150 -5.57 -10.40 -18.76
N THR A 151 -5.33 -9.50 -19.71
CA THR A 151 -5.53 -8.08 -19.50
C THR A 151 -7.01 -7.72 -19.57
N GLY A 152 -7.42 -6.65 -18.91
CA GLY A 152 -8.80 -6.16 -18.93
C GLY A 152 -9.20 -5.67 -20.31
N ASP A 153 -10.47 -5.88 -20.68
CA ASP A 153 -11.06 -5.30 -21.87
C ASP A 153 -11.11 -3.77 -21.74
N LEU A 154 -10.95 -3.05 -22.84
CA LEU A 154 -11.12 -1.60 -22.93
C LEU A 154 -12.41 -1.29 -23.69
N GLY A 155 -13.05 -0.15 -23.38
CA GLY A 155 -14.25 0.29 -24.10
C GLY A 155 -15.50 -0.56 -23.84
N LEU A 156 -15.74 -0.93 -22.58
CA LEU A 156 -17.03 -1.50 -22.14
C LEU A 156 -17.91 -0.39 -21.54
N ASP A 157 -19.25 -0.49 -21.78
CA ASP A 157 -20.24 0.37 -21.12
C ASP A 157 -20.51 -0.08 -19.66
N ARG A 158 -21.35 0.65 -18.93
CA ARG A 158 -21.71 0.33 -17.51
C ARG A 158 -22.32 -1.07 -17.34
N ALA A 159 -22.98 -1.59 -18.36
CA ALA A 159 -23.60 -2.91 -18.34
C ALA A 159 -22.62 -4.02 -18.76
N GLY A 160 -21.40 -3.68 -19.19
CA GLY A 160 -20.39 -4.61 -19.68
C GLY A 160 -20.53 -4.93 -21.17
N ASN A 161 -21.32 -4.16 -21.94
CA ASN A 161 -21.42 -4.35 -23.38
C ASN A 161 -20.30 -3.61 -24.11
N PRO A 162 -19.78 -4.15 -25.23
CA PRO A 162 -18.74 -3.49 -26.01
C PRO A 162 -19.27 -2.17 -26.63
N LYS A 163 -18.51 -1.09 -26.46
CA LYS A 163 -18.68 0.19 -27.15
C LYS A 163 -18.02 0.15 -28.54
N ALA A 164 -18.13 1.23 -29.31
CA ALA A 164 -17.55 1.32 -30.66
C ALA A 164 -16.01 1.23 -30.68
N ASP A 165 -15.37 1.62 -29.60
CA ASP A 165 -13.91 1.62 -29.36
C ASP A 165 -13.45 0.41 -28.52
N HIS A 166 -14.28 -0.63 -28.41
CA HIS A 166 -13.96 -1.83 -27.64
C HIS A 166 -12.71 -2.53 -28.17
N VAL A 167 -11.77 -2.79 -27.27
CA VAL A 167 -10.57 -3.61 -27.53
C VAL A 167 -10.57 -4.77 -26.53
N PRO A 168 -10.64 -6.03 -27.00
CA PRO A 168 -10.55 -7.19 -26.12
C PRO A 168 -9.20 -7.25 -25.42
N GLY A 169 -9.20 -7.66 -24.17
CA GLY A 169 -7.97 -7.93 -23.46
C GLY A 169 -7.18 -9.09 -24.08
N MET A 170 -5.88 -9.08 -23.89
CA MET A 170 -4.93 -10.06 -24.43
C MET A 170 -4.56 -11.11 -23.39
N ALA A 171 -4.18 -12.30 -23.83
CA ALA A 171 -3.58 -13.34 -23.00
C ALA A 171 -2.05 -13.16 -22.98
N LEU A 172 -1.47 -12.91 -21.82
CA LEU A 172 -0.01 -12.85 -21.64
C LEU A 172 0.44 -14.13 -20.95
N LEU A 173 1.07 -15.00 -21.72
CA LEU A 173 1.55 -16.31 -21.26
C LEU A 173 2.99 -16.18 -20.78
N GLY A 174 3.30 -16.76 -19.63
CA GLY A 174 4.63 -16.77 -19.06
C GLY A 174 5.06 -18.16 -18.62
N ARG A 175 6.34 -18.48 -18.76
CA ARG A 175 6.90 -19.67 -18.09
C ARG A 175 6.78 -19.51 -16.58
N TYR A 176 6.95 -18.27 -16.08
CA TYR A 176 6.66 -17.85 -14.70
C TYR A 176 5.98 -16.48 -14.66
N THR A 177 5.11 -16.29 -13.66
CA THR A 177 4.42 -15.01 -13.43
C THR A 177 4.76 -14.48 -12.04
N LEU A 178 5.22 -13.22 -11.95
CA LEU A 178 5.52 -12.54 -10.69
C LEU A 178 4.41 -11.53 -10.37
N PHE A 179 3.78 -11.66 -9.20
CA PHE A 179 2.71 -10.79 -8.77
C PHE A 179 3.23 -9.75 -7.79
N ALA A 180 3.19 -8.48 -8.21
CA ALA A 180 3.71 -7.30 -7.52
C ALA A 180 2.64 -6.21 -7.36
N GLU A 181 1.36 -6.59 -7.16
CA GLU A 181 0.20 -5.69 -7.18
C GLU A 181 0.11 -4.75 -5.97
N GLY A 182 1.03 -4.85 -5.03
CA GLY A 182 1.06 -4.06 -3.80
C GLY A 182 0.07 -4.55 -2.75
N ALA A 183 -0.25 -3.69 -1.76
CA ALA A 183 -1.13 -4.07 -0.67
C ALA A 183 -2.51 -4.53 -1.19
N ARG A 184 -2.94 -5.72 -0.77
CA ARG A 184 -4.22 -6.32 -1.17
C ARG A 184 -4.35 -6.44 -2.69
N GLY A 185 -3.41 -7.12 -3.35
CA GLY A 185 -3.45 -7.42 -4.79
C GLY A 185 -4.76 -8.07 -5.21
N HIS A 186 -5.27 -7.73 -6.38
CA HIS A 186 -6.52 -8.32 -6.87
C HIS A 186 -6.33 -9.82 -7.16
N LEU A 187 -5.32 -10.14 -7.97
CA LEU A 187 -4.97 -11.53 -8.28
C LEU A 187 -4.20 -12.19 -7.12
N GLY A 188 -3.37 -11.43 -6.40
CA GLY A 188 -2.63 -11.93 -5.24
C GLY A 188 -3.54 -12.51 -4.16
N LYS A 189 -4.67 -11.84 -3.82
CA LYS A 189 -5.63 -12.40 -2.85
C LYS A 189 -6.32 -13.67 -3.35
N GLN A 190 -6.61 -13.76 -4.65
CA GLN A 190 -7.15 -14.96 -5.26
C GLN A 190 -6.15 -16.12 -5.19
N LEU A 191 -4.89 -15.89 -5.56
CA LEU A 191 -3.81 -16.87 -5.47
C LEU A 191 -3.57 -17.36 -4.04
N ILE A 192 -3.61 -16.45 -3.05
CA ILE A 192 -3.49 -16.81 -1.64
C ILE A 192 -4.63 -17.77 -1.23
N ALA A 193 -5.84 -17.56 -1.71
CA ALA A 193 -6.98 -18.42 -1.43
C ALA A 193 -6.90 -19.76 -2.20
N ASP A 194 -6.70 -19.71 -3.51
CA ASP A 194 -6.75 -20.90 -4.41
C ASP A 194 -5.64 -21.90 -4.08
N PHE A 195 -4.43 -21.42 -3.75
CA PHE A 195 -3.30 -22.26 -3.36
C PHE A 195 -3.13 -22.42 -1.83
N ASN A 196 -4.07 -21.89 -1.02
CA ASN A 196 -4.03 -21.95 0.44
C ASN A 196 -2.68 -21.48 1.03
N LEU A 197 -2.13 -20.38 0.47
CA LEU A 197 -0.79 -19.91 0.79
C LEU A 197 -0.67 -19.38 2.23
N ALA A 198 -1.77 -18.92 2.83
CA ALA A 198 -1.79 -18.36 4.18
C ALA A 198 -2.10 -19.38 5.28
N SER A 199 -2.15 -20.69 5.00
CA SER A 199 -2.55 -21.74 5.95
C SER A 199 -1.73 -21.80 7.24
N LEU A 200 -0.46 -21.38 7.20
CA LEU A 200 0.44 -21.35 8.36
C LEU A 200 0.73 -19.92 8.85
N ALA A 201 0.24 -18.91 8.15
CA ALA A 201 0.43 -17.51 8.49
C ALA A 201 -0.63 -16.99 9.48
N GLN A 202 -0.30 -15.92 10.20
CA GLN A 202 -1.31 -15.12 10.90
C GLN A 202 -2.08 -14.25 9.88
N PRO A 203 -3.28 -13.76 10.22
CA PRO A 203 -3.98 -12.82 9.37
C PRO A 203 -3.09 -11.63 9.01
N GLN A 204 -3.15 -11.18 7.75
CA GLN A 204 -2.52 -9.95 7.35
C GLN A 204 -3.25 -8.77 7.99
N HIS A 205 -2.49 -7.83 8.52
CA HIS A 205 -2.99 -6.57 9.05
C HIS A 205 -2.70 -5.44 8.09
N TYR A 206 -3.59 -4.46 8.09
CA TYR A 206 -3.50 -3.32 7.18
C TYR A 206 -3.67 -2.00 7.95
N ALA A 207 -3.13 -0.96 7.37
CA ALA A 207 -3.45 0.42 7.72
C ALA A 207 -3.84 1.19 6.47
N ILE A 208 -4.56 2.29 6.63
CA ILE A 208 -4.69 3.30 5.59
C ILE A 208 -3.72 4.44 5.87
N GLY A 209 -2.88 4.76 4.89
CA GLY A 209 -2.00 5.92 4.93
C GLY A 209 -2.57 7.04 4.06
N PHE A 210 -2.69 8.23 4.67
CA PHE A 210 -2.99 9.49 3.98
C PHE A 210 -1.71 10.25 3.75
N LYS A 211 -1.64 10.96 2.64
CA LYS A 211 -0.56 11.90 2.34
C LYS A 211 -1.12 13.13 1.66
N GLU A 212 -0.67 14.29 2.11
CA GLU A 212 -0.77 15.54 1.37
C GLU A 212 0.63 16.08 1.11
N LEU A 213 0.80 16.68 -0.05
CA LEU A 213 1.98 17.47 -0.39
C LEU A 213 1.62 18.95 -0.32
N TRP A 214 2.44 19.71 0.38
CA TRP A 214 2.25 21.14 0.59
C TRP A 214 3.46 21.90 0.05
N GLN A 215 3.21 23.03 -0.61
CA GLN A 215 4.23 24.00 -1.01
C GLN A 215 4.29 25.10 0.05
N LEU A 216 5.40 25.23 0.72
CA LEU A 216 5.63 26.32 1.66
C LEU A 216 6.11 27.58 0.93
N PRO A 217 5.99 28.78 1.55
CA PRO A 217 6.65 29.98 1.07
C PRO A 217 8.17 29.80 0.94
N ALA A 218 8.76 30.49 -0.01
CA ALA A 218 10.18 30.37 -0.32
C ALA A 218 11.08 30.56 0.91
N GLY A 219 12.00 29.64 1.15
CA GLY A 219 12.96 29.66 2.26
C GLY A 219 12.40 29.19 3.62
N GLN A 220 11.17 28.69 3.69
CA GLN A 220 10.60 28.14 4.92
C GLN A 220 10.78 26.61 5.03
N GLY A 221 11.18 25.96 3.97
CA GLY A 221 11.50 24.53 3.98
C GLY A 221 12.76 24.25 4.80
N LYS A 222 12.78 23.07 5.43
CA LYS A 222 13.93 22.55 6.18
C LYS A 222 14.34 21.20 5.58
N ALA A 223 14.74 21.22 4.32
CA ALA A 223 15.02 20.01 3.55
C ALA A 223 15.88 19.01 4.34
N GLY A 224 15.43 17.76 4.42
CA GLY A 224 16.06 16.70 5.20
C GLY A 224 15.54 16.54 6.64
N GLN A 225 14.68 17.45 7.14
CA GLN A 225 14.04 17.30 8.45
C GLN A 225 12.89 16.30 8.36
N VAL A 226 12.87 15.34 9.30
CA VAL A 226 11.87 14.28 9.43
C VAL A 226 11.26 14.35 10.83
N LEU A 227 9.94 14.53 10.89
CA LEU A 227 9.15 14.40 12.10
C LEU A 227 8.19 13.23 11.93
N HIS A 228 8.18 12.31 12.87
CA HIS A 228 7.18 11.27 12.93
C HIS A 228 6.81 10.92 14.37
N GLY A 229 5.71 10.20 14.54
CA GLY A 229 5.27 9.82 15.86
C GLY A 229 3.89 9.21 15.89
N SER A 230 3.31 9.19 17.09
CA SER A 230 2.00 8.60 17.37
C SER A 230 1.24 9.39 18.42
N GLY A 231 0.03 8.94 18.76
CA GLY A 231 -0.82 9.54 19.77
C GLY A 231 -2.01 10.26 19.18
N TRP A 232 -2.39 11.41 19.75
CA TRP A 232 -3.50 12.20 19.26
C TRP A 232 -3.40 12.46 17.74
N PRO A 233 -4.49 12.44 16.96
CA PRO A 233 -5.89 12.30 17.35
C PRO A 233 -6.35 10.86 17.58
N LEU A 234 -5.49 9.86 17.33
CA LEU A 234 -5.79 8.46 17.54
C LEU A 234 -5.73 8.06 19.02
N GLY A 235 -6.35 6.92 19.35
CA GLY A 235 -6.39 6.40 20.70
C GLY A 235 -7.80 5.92 21.11
N LYS A 236 -8.14 6.06 22.38
CA LYS A 236 -9.46 5.70 22.89
C LYS A 236 -10.45 6.82 22.62
N GLN A 237 -11.44 6.55 21.78
CA GLN A 237 -12.49 7.51 21.42
C GLN A 237 -13.83 6.81 21.30
N GLY A 238 -14.89 7.41 21.87
CA GLY A 238 -16.27 6.97 21.68
C GLY A 238 -16.52 5.49 21.93
N GLY A 239 -15.87 4.90 22.94
CA GLY A 239 -15.99 3.49 23.27
C GLY A 239 -15.17 2.53 22.41
N GLY A 240 -14.36 3.02 21.48
CA GLY A 240 -13.44 2.22 20.68
C GLY A 240 -11.98 2.62 20.87
N ASN A 241 -11.07 1.85 20.27
CA ASN A 241 -9.64 2.14 20.24
C ASN A 241 -9.15 2.22 18.79
N SER A 242 -8.19 3.10 18.53
CA SER A 242 -7.53 3.26 17.24
C SER A 242 -6.03 3.43 17.43
N HIS A 243 -5.26 2.95 16.47
CA HIS A 243 -3.80 3.01 16.48
C HIS A 243 -3.30 3.57 15.16
N GLY A 244 -2.05 4.00 15.14
CA GLY A 244 -1.40 4.54 13.96
C GLY A 244 -0.29 5.51 14.30
N GLY A 245 0.08 6.34 13.32
CA GLY A 245 1.12 7.33 13.48
C GLY A 245 1.02 8.42 12.43
N PHE A 246 1.75 9.49 12.65
CA PHE A 246 1.84 10.62 11.74
C PHE A 246 3.27 10.85 11.27
N TYR A 247 3.40 11.57 10.18
CA TYR A 247 4.69 12.05 9.69
C TYR A 247 4.56 13.44 9.07
N LEU A 248 5.68 14.18 9.08
CA LEU A 248 5.87 15.44 8.37
C LEU A 248 7.34 15.50 7.94
N TYR A 249 7.58 15.51 6.64
CA TYR A 249 8.90 15.44 6.04
C TYR A 249 9.14 16.63 5.12
N HIS A 250 10.22 17.37 5.38
CA HIS A 250 10.65 18.48 4.54
C HIS A 250 11.46 17.97 3.35
N MET A 251 10.88 18.08 2.17
CA MET A 251 11.46 17.72 0.88
C MET A 251 12.27 18.90 0.30
N GLU A 252 12.86 18.70 -0.85
CA GLU A 252 13.48 19.80 -1.62
C GLU A 252 12.43 20.77 -2.17
N GLY A 253 12.86 21.99 -2.56
CA GLY A 253 11.98 22.99 -3.18
C GLY A 253 10.92 23.56 -2.23
N ASP A 254 11.20 23.66 -0.92
CA ASP A 254 10.24 24.10 0.10
C ASP A 254 8.95 23.26 0.15
N GLN A 255 8.99 22.01 -0.27
CA GLN A 255 7.87 21.10 -0.19
C GLN A 255 7.86 20.32 1.14
N VAL A 256 6.66 20.03 1.61
CA VAL A 256 6.44 19.22 2.81
C VAL A 256 5.42 18.12 2.52
N ALA A 257 5.80 16.88 2.83
CA ALA A 257 4.89 15.75 2.86
C ALA A 257 4.35 15.57 4.29
N VAL A 258 3.04 15.67 4.47
CA VAL A 258 2.38 15.40 5.75
C VAL A 258 1.39 14.25 5.59
N GLY A 259 1.32 13.37 6.60
CA GLY A 259 0.39 12.25 6.55
C GLY A 259 0.03 11.65 7.89
N LEU A 260 -1.02 10.86 7.85
CA LEU A 260 -1.51 10.05 8.97
C LEU A 260 -1.70 8.61 8.50
N ILE A 261 -1.21 7.67 9.27
CA ILE A 261 -1.46 6.24 9.10
C ILE A 261 -2.46 5.82 10.17
N VAL A 262 -3.58 5.20 9.78
CA VAL A 262 -4.59 4.67 10.70
C VAL A 262 -4.70 3.17 10.49
N ASP A 263 -4.48 2.41 11.54
CA ASP A 263 -4.61 0.95 11.53
C ASP A 263 -6.07 0.55 11.29
N LEU A 264 -6.31 -0.37 10.35
CA LEU A 264 -7.68 -0.78 10.00
C LEU A 264 -8.32 -1.73 11.02
N ASN A 265 -7.64 -2.03 12.12
CA ASN A 265 -8.19 -2.77 13.25
C ASN A 265 -8.95 -1.89 14.25
N TYR A 266 -9.17 -0.61 13.97
CA TYR A 266 -9.93 0.27 14.84
C TYR A 266 -11.37 -0.24 15.06
N GLN A 267 -11.94 0.09 16.24
CA GLN A 267 -13.14 -0.55 16.78
C GLN A 267 -14.42 0.27 16.62
N ASN A 268 -14.32 1.60 16.61
CA ASN A 268 -15.51 2.47 16.54
C ASN A 268 -15.94 2.65 15.08
N PRO A 269 -17.14 2.21 14.65
CA PRO A 269 -17.62 2.40 13.27
C PRO A 269 -17.90 3.86 12.91
N TRP A 270 -17.96 4.75 13.89
CA TRP A 270 -18.14 6.20 13.67
C TRP A 270 -16.81 6.93 13.39
N LEU A 271 -15.67 6.24 13.51
CA LEU A 271 -14.38 6.83 13.20
C LEU A 271 -14.22 7.01 11.67
N SER A 272 -13.85 8.22 11.28
CA SER A 272 -13.46 8.57 9.92
C SER A 272 -11.95 8.80 9.86
N PRO A 273 -11.16 7.89 9.28
CA PRO A 273 -9.71 8.07 9.16
C PRO A 273 -9.32 9.36 8.43
N PHE A 274 -10.12 9.77 7.44
CA PHE A 274 -9.91 11.03 6.72
C PHE A 274 -10.05 12.24 7.65
N ASP A 275 -11.11 12.28 8.45
CA ASP A 275 -11.37 13.42 9.35
C ASP A 275 -10.38 13.44 10.52
N GLU A 276 -9.87 12.28 10.98
CA GLU A 276 -8.75 12.23 11.93
C GLU A 276 -7.48 12.86 11.32
N PHE A 277 -7.22 12.63 10.04
CA PHE A 277 -6.11 13.30 9.34
C PHE A 277 -6.33 14.82 9.25
N GLN A 278 -7.55 15.27 8.98
CA GLN A 278 -7.87 16.70 8.98
C GLN A 278 -7.66 17.32 10.37
N ARG A 279 -8.07 16.63 11.45
CA ARG A 279 -7.83 17.07 12.84
C ARG A 279 -6.34 17.18 13.17
N LEU A 280 -5.54 16.19 12.78
CA LEU A 280 -4.09 16.18 13.01
C LEU A 280 -3.42 17.48 12.56
N LYS A 281 -3.82 18.03 11.43
CA LYS A 281 -3.21 19.23 10.85
C LYS A 281 -3.40 20.49 11.71
N HIS A 282 -4.39 20.50 12.59
CA HIS A 282 -4.61 21.60 13.56
C HIS A 282 -3.73 21.49 14.82
N HIS A 283 -3.00 20.39 15.02
CA HIS A 283 -2.05 20.32 16.12
C HIS A 283 -0.92 21.35 15.94
N PRO A 284 -0.55 22.16 16.98
CA PRO A 284 0.42 23.25 16.84
C PRO A 284 1.74 22.86 16.18
N LEU A 285 2.23 21.65 16.44
CA LEU A 285 3.46 21.11 15.82
C LEU A 285 3.35 21.01 14.28
N ILE A 286 2.17 20.69 13.76
CA ILE A 286 1.91 20.53 12.34
C ILE A 286 1.44 21.85 11.73
N ALA A 287 0.45 22.49 12.37
CA ALA A 287 -0.11 23.78 11.93
C ALA A 287 0.96 24.86 11.76
N GLY A 288 1.92 24.93 12.69
CA GLY A 288 3.02 25.89 12.63
C GLY A 288 3.92 25.75 11.39
N VAL A 289 3.92 24.59 10.73
CA VAL A 289 4.64 24.39 9.46
C VAL A 289 3.74 24.70 8.27
N LEU A 290 2.46 24.31 8.32
CA LEU A 290 1.56 24.34 7.16
C LEU A 290 0.79 25.66 6.98
N GLN A 291 0.67 26.52 8.03
CA GLN A 291 -0.29 27.63 8.08
C GLN A 291 -0.19 28.63 6.91
N ASP A 292 0.99 28.83 6.35
CA ASP A 292 1.24 29.76 5.24
C ASP A 292 1.52 29.02 3.92
N GLY A 293 1.36 27.71 3.91
CA GLY A 293 1.57 26.84 2.75
C GLY A 293 0.31 26.61 1.92
N GLU A 294 0.50 26.10 0.73
CA GLU A 294 -0.55 25.68 -0.20
C GLU A 294 -0.55 24.16 -0.37
N ARG A 295 -1.70 23.52 -0.22
CA ARG A 295 -1.87 22.09 -0.48
C ARG A 295 -1.91 21.82 -1.98
N ILE A 296 -0.95 21.07 -2.51
CA ILE A 296 -0.80 20.84 -3.94
C ILE A 296 -1.13 19.40 -4.38
N SER A 297 -1.17 18.43 -3.47
CA SER A 297 -1.58 17.05 -3.81
C SER A 297 -2.17 16.34 -2.60
N TYR A 298 -2.99 15.30 -2.86
CA TYR A 298 -3.62 14.45 -1.85
C TYR A 298 -3.70 13.02 -2.35
N GLY A 299 -3.50 12.06 -1.46
CA GLY A 299 -3.73 10.66 -1.76
C GLY A 299 -3.91 9.82 -0.51
N ALA A 300 -4.46 8.62 -0.71
CA ALA A 300 -4.54 7.62 0.35
C ALA A 300 -4.35 6.21 -0.22
N ARG A 301 -3.70 5.32 0.53
CA ARG A 301 -3.47 3.94 0.12
C ARG A 301 -3.40 2.99 1.31
N ALA A 302 -3.91 1.78 1.13
CA ALA A 302 -3.70 0.72 2.11
C ALA A 302 -2.24 0.28 2.14
N ILE A 303 -1.78 -0.08 3.34
CA ILE A 303 -0.42 -0.51 3.65
C ILE A 303 -0.52 -1.84 4.38
N THR A 304 0.27 -2.85 3.99
CA THR A 304 0.42 -4.10 4.75
C THR A 304 1.28 -3.86 5.98
N LYS A 305 0.93 -4.45 7.12
CA LYS A 305 1.69 -4.29 8.37
C LYS A 305 1.77 -5.55 9.24
N GLY A 306 1.30 -6.69 8.75
CA GLY A 306 1.34 -7.96 9.49
C GLY A 306 2.75 -8.51 9.71
N GLY A 307 3.71 -8.09 8.89
CA GLY A 307 5.13 -8.44 9.03
C GLY A 307 5.39 -9.95 8.94
N TRP A 308 6.47 -10.41 9.59
CA TRP A 308 6.97 -11.79 9.48
C TRP A 308 5.92 -12.87 9.73
N HIS A 309 5.06 -12.70 10.73
CA HIS A 309 4.07 -13.71 11.09
C HIS A 309 2.90 -13.81 10.10
N ALA A 310 2.70 -12.81 9.27
CA ALA A 310 1.61 -12.74 8.30
C ALA A 310 2.07 -13.02 6.84
N LEU A 311 3.37 -13.29 6.62
CA LEU A 311 3.85 -13.67 5.30
C LEU A 311 3.21 -14.99 4.88
N PRO A 312 2.53 -15.05 3.72
CA PRO A 312 2.07 -16.30 3.14
C PRO A 312 3.25 -17.11 2.61
N ARG A 313 3.03 -18.34 2.21
CA ARG A 313 3.94 -19.01 1.29
C ARG A 313 3.96 -18.23 -0.02
N MET A 314 5.13 -17.71 -0.40
CA MET A 314 5.26 -16.73 -1.49
C MET A 314 5.50 -17.38 -2.85
N HIS A 315 5.41 -18.70 -2.95
CA HIS A 315 5.61 -19.48 -4.17
C HIS A 315 4.48 -20.48 -4.37
N PHE A 316 4.16 -20.75 -5.61
CA PHE A 316 3.13 -21.71 -6.05
C PHE A 316 3.45 -22.15 -7.49
N PRO A 317 2.82 -23.21 -8.01
CA PRO A 317 3.09 -23.65 -9.37
C PRO A 317 2.88 -22.56 -10.42
N GLY A 318 3.96 -22.19 -11.12
CA GLY A 318 3.97 -21.20 -12.19
C GLY A 318 4.10 -19.75 -11.74
N GLY A 319 4.25 -19.45 -10.43
CA GLY A 319 4.35 -18.05 -10.02
C GLY A 319 4.87 -17.79 -8.62
N LEU A 320 5.13 -16.50 -8.34
CA LEU A 320 5.64 -15.99 -7.08
C LEU A 320 4.90 -14.71 -6.68
N LEU A 321 4.65 -14.53 -5.37
CA LEU A 321 4.23 -13.26 -4.77
C LEU A 321 5.46 -12.47 -4.33
N ILE A 322 5.51 -11.17 -4.67
CA ILE A 322 6.62 -10.29 -4.30
C ILE A 322 6.13 -8.95 -3.72
N GLY A 323 6.96 -8.30 -2.94
CA GLY A 323 6.68 -6.99 -2.35
C GLY A 323 5.50 -6.99 -1.39
N CYS A 324 4.76 -5.90 -1.36
CA CYS A 324 3.62 -5.74 -0.48
C CYS A 324 2.41 -6.62 -0.84
N ASP A 325 2.41 -7.28 -1.98
CA ASP A 325 1.42 -8.30 -2.31
C ASP A 325 1.57 -9.52 -1.37
N ALA A 326 2.80 -9.86 -1.05
CA ALA A 326 3.13 -10.83 0.00
C ALA A 326 3.17 -10.23 1.41
N GLY A 327 3.29 -8.91 1.57
CA GLY A 327 3.35 -8.24 2.87
C GLY A 327 4.76 -8.01 3.42
N THR A 328 5.74 -7.71 2.57
CA THR A 328 7.16 -7.57 2.96
C THR A 328 7.52 -6.25 3.66
N LEU A 329 6.58 -5.36 3.97
CA LEU A 329 6.83 -4.09 4.65
C LEU A 329 7.38 -4.30 6.06
N ASP A 330 8.46 -3.59 6.42
CA ASP A 330 8.95 -3.51 7.80
C ASP A 330 8.26 -2.37 8.57
N PHE A 331 7.24 -2.75 9.33
CA PHE A 331 6.45 -1.78 10.10
C PHE A 331 7.28 -1.07 11.19
N SER A 332 8.26 -1.75 11.79
CA SER A 332 9.11 -1.15 12.84
C SER A 332 9.99 0.00 12.33
N ARG A 333 10.33 -0.03 11.05
CA ARG A 333 11.10 1.02 10.36
C ARG A 333 10.20 2.04 9.65
N ILE A 334 8.91 1.76 9.53
CA ILE A 334 7.95 2.54 8.73
C ILE A 334 8.41 2.62 7.26
N LYS A 335 9.08 1.58 6.78
CA LYS A 335 9.69 1.49 5.45
C LYS A 335 9.35 0.17 4.77
N GLY A 336 9.09 0.19 3.48
CA GLY A 336 8.74 -1.00 2.72
C GLY A 336 9.29 -1.02 1.30
N ILE A 337 9.88 0.07 0.82
CA ILE A 337 10.37 0.15 -0.56
C ILE A 337 11.55 -0.79 -0.75
N HIS A 338 12.59 -0.69 0.09
CA HIS A 338 13.79 -1.52 0.04
C HIS A 338 13.48 -3.01 0.21
N THR A 339 12.55 -3.36 1.11
CA THR A 339 12.15 -4.76 1.33
C THR A 339 11.36 -5.32 0.14
N ALA A 340 10.50 -4.50 -0.48
CA ALA A 340 9.78 -4.85 -1.70
C ALA A 340 10.76 -5.08 -2.87
N MET A 341 11.74 -4.18 -3.07
CA MET A 341 12.81 -4.33 -4.07
C MET A 341 13.58 -5.63 -3.84
N LYS A 342 14.02 -5.90 -2.61
CA LYS A 342 14.78 -7.12 -2.28
C LYS A 342 14.00 -8.39 -2.59
N SER A 343 12.72 -8.44 -2.26
CA SER A 343 11.88 -9.61 -2.57
C SER A 343 11.80 -9.86 -4.07
N GLY A 344 11.69 -8.80 -4.89
CA GLY A 344 11.73 -8.88 -6.35
C GLY A 344 13.07 -9.41 -6.88
N MET A 345 14.17 -8.92 -6.34
CA MET A 345 15.52 -9.38 -6.72
C MET A 345 15.74 -10.88 -6.41
N LEU A 346 15.26 -11.35 -5.25
CA LEU A 346 15.34 -12.76 -4.87
C LEU A 346 14.47 -13.64 -5.77
N ALA A 347 13.26 -13.19 -6.10
CA ALA A 347 12.37 -13.88 -7.04
C ALA A 347 13.02 -13.99 -8.43
N ALA A 348 13.59 -12.90 -8.92
CA ALA A 348 14.31 -12.86 -10.21
C ALA A 348 15.47 -13.86 -10.25
N LYS A 349 16.29 -13.88 -9.19
CA LYS A 349 17.39 -14.85 -9.06
C LYS A 349 16.88 -16.28 -9.14
N THR A 350 15.84 -16.61 -8.38
CA THR A 350 15.28 -17.97 -8.33
C THR A 350 14.71 -18.39 -9.69
N VAL A 351 13.93 -17.53 -10.35
CA VAL A 351 13.37 -17.81 -11.67
C VAL A 351 14.46 -17.96 -12.73
N ALA A 352 15.44 -17.05 -12.79
CA ALA A 352 16.54 -17.13 -13.74
C ALA A 352 17.37 -18.41 -13.56
N MET A 353 17.58 -18.85 -12.31
CA MET A 353 18.28 -20.13 -12.04
C MET A 353 17.48 -21.33 -12.53
N ALA A 354 16.16 -21.35 -12.32
CA ALA A 354 15.28 -22.41 -12.80
C ALA A 354 15.32 -22.50 -14.34
N LEU A 355 15.11 -21.36 -15.01
CA LEU A 355 15.10 -21.29 -16.48
C LEU A 355 16.44 -21.70 -17.10
N ARG A 356 17.58 -21.25 -16.55
CA ARG A 356 18.93 -21.68 -16.98
C ARG A 356 19.17 -23.16 -16.73
N GLY A 357 18.54 -23.74 -15.71
CA GLY A 357 18.59 -25.17 -15.42
C GLY A 357 17.74 -26.03 -16.34
N GLY A 358 17.18 -25.47 -17.40
CA GLY A 358 16.33 -26.18 -18.38
C GLY A 358 14.89 -26.38 -17.92
N ASP A 359 14.42 -25.63 -16.93
CA ASP A 359 13.02 -25.66 -16.53
C ASP A 359 12.15 -25.01 -17.61
N GLU A 360 11.16 -25.74 -18.10
CA GLU A 360 10.21 -25.24 -19.10
C GLU A 360 9.11 -24.35 -18.53
N GLY A 361 9.13 -24.15 -17.19
CA GLY A 361 8.17 -23.32 -16.48
C GLY A 361 7.07 -24.12 -15.76
N GLY A 362 6.36 -23.42 -14.87
CA GLY A 362 5.19 -23.97 -14.19
C GLY A 362 5.48 -24.78 -12.93
N ARG A 363 6.73 -24.93 -12.50
CA ARG A 363 7.05 -25.58 -11.22
C ARG A 363 6.71 -24.67 -10.03
N ASP A 364 6.58 -25.29 -8.87
CA ASP A 364 6.58 -24.59 -7.58
C ASP A 364 8.03 -24.33 -7.14
N LEU A 365 8.47 -23.08 -7.19
CA LEU A 365 9.85 -22.68 -6.90
C LEU A 365 10.08 -22.47 -5.39
N ALA A 366 9.98 -23.52 -4.59
CA ALA A 366 10.18 -23.48 -3.13
C ALA A 366 11.52 -22.83 -2.71
N GLN A 367 12.55 -22.93 -3.56
CA GLN A 367 13.85 -22.29 -3.34
C GLN A 367 13.75 -20.78 -3.09
N TYR A 368 12.72 -20.09 -3.62
CA TYR A 368 12.49 -18.68 -3.32
C TYR A 368 12.27 -18.43 -1.82
N GLY A 369 11.52 -19.32 -1.14
CA GLY A 369 11.36 -19.27 0.31
C GLY A 369 12.70 -19.42 1.06
N ASP A 370 13.55 -20.34 0.63
CA ASP A 370 14.86 -20.57 1.23
C ASP A 370 15.79 -19.36 1.05
N GLU A 371 15.87 -18.80 -0.16
CA GLU A 371 16.63 -17.59 -0.49
C GLU A 371 16.14 -16.38 0.34
N LEU A 372 14.83 -16.23 0.51
CA LEU A 372 14.26 -15.19 1.35
C LEU A 372 14.66 -15.37 2.81
N HIS A 373 14.55 -16.59 3.35
CA HIS A 373 14.89 -16.90 4.73
C HIS A 373 16.37 -16.65 5.08
N GLN A 374 17.26 -16.75 4.11
CA GLN A 374 18.70 -16.50 4.25
C GLN A 374 19.10 -15.04 4.02
N SER A 375 18.18 -14.22 3.52
CA SER A 375 18.44 -12.82 3.16
C SER A 375 18.36 -11.87 4.37
N TRP A 376 18.94 -10.67 4.21
CA TRP A 376 18.79 -9.60 5.17
C TRP A 376 17.31 -9.14 5.33
N LEU A 377 16.49 -9.33 4.30
CA LEU A 377 15.06 -9.06 4.36
C LEU A 377 14.37 -9.88 5.46
N ALA A 378 14.63 -11.19 5.50
CA ALA A 378 14.08 -12.04 6.56
C ALA A 378 14.58 -11.64 7.95
N HIS A 379 15.87 -11.27 8.05
CA HIS A 379 16.44 -10.80 9.31
C HIS A 379 15.73 -9.53 9.81
N GLU A 380 15.47 -8.58 8.92
CA GLU A 380 14.71 -7.36 9.25
C GLU A 380 13.29 -7.69 9.73
N LEU A 381 12.53 -8.44 8.94
CA LEU A 381 11.15 -8.77 9.30
C LEU A 381 11.04 -9.60 10.59
N LYS A 382 12.00 -10.51 10.84
CA LYS A 382 12.09 -11.25 12.10
C LYS A 382 12.36 -10.35 13.31
N ALA A 383 13.22 -9.36 13.15
CA ALA A 383 13.50 -8.37 14.21
C ALA A 383 12.31 -7.46 14.52
N ALA A 384 11.40 -7.26 13.55
CA ALA A 384 10.20 -6.45 13.69
C ALA A 384 8.94 -7.23 14.11
N ARG A 385 9.02 -8.56 14.21
CA ARG A 385 7.84 -9.44 14.26
C ARG A 385 6.86 -9.20 15.40
N ASN A 386 7.31 -8.68 16.52
CA ASN A 386 6.49 -8.40 17.69
C ASN A 386 6.06 -6.94 17.80
N PHE A 387 6.63 -6.04 16.99
CA PHE A 387 6.55 -4.59 17.14
C PHE A 387 5.09 -4.08 17.14
N GLY A 388 4.31 -4.45 16.13
CA GLY A 388 2.90 -4.04 16.02
C GLY A 388 2.03 -4.66 17.10
N ALA A 389 2.18 -5.97 17.36
CA ALA A 389 1.41 -6.68 18.37
C ALA A 389 1.67 -6.15 19.79
N ALA A 390 2.89 -5.72 20.10
CA ALA A 390 3.22 -5.08 21.38
C ALA A 390 2.51 -3.74 21.55
N LEU A 391 2.50 -2.90 20.52
CA LEU A 391 1.81 -1.61 20.55
C LEU A 391 0.29 -1.78 20.68
N HIS A 392 -0.30 -2.72 19.96
CA HIS A 392 -1.73 -3.01 20.05
C HIS A 392 -2.14 -3.52 21.44
N ARG A 393 -1.35 -4.41 22.04
CA ARG A 393 -1.65 -5.05 23.32
C ARG A 393 -1.38 -4.16 24.53
N TYR A 394 -0.28 -3.43 24.51
CA TYR A 394 0.23 -2.69 25.67
C TYR A 394 0.14 -1.16 25.51
N GLY A 395 -0.27 -0.68 24.34
CA GLY A 395 -0.30 0.75 24.01
C GLY A 395 1.08 1.35 23.72
N PRO A 396 1.13 2.65 23.39
CA PRO A 396 2.36 3.29 22.90
C PRO A 396 3.48 3.34 23.98
N TRP A 397 3.15 3.49 25.25
CA TRP A 397 4.14 3.59 26.32
C TRP A 397 4.78 2.24 26.69
N LEU A 398 3.96 1.29 27.14
CA LEU A 398 4.49 -0.01 27.56
C LEU A 398 4.91 -0.87 26.36
N GLY A 399 4.17 -0.79 25.25
CA GLY A 399 4.53 -1.48 24.02
C GLY A 399 5.79 -0.88 23.39
N GLY A 400 5.95 0.45 23.45
CA GLY A 400 7.18 1.12 23.00
C GLY A 400 8.40 0.72 23.85
N ALA A 401 8.26 0.68 25.17
CA ALA A 401 9.32 0.24 26.09
C ALA A 401 9.68 -1.24 25.84
N PHE A 402 8.68 -2.11 25.65
CA PHE A 402 8.91 -3.51 25.28
C PHE A 402 9.68 -3.63 23.97
N ASN A 403 9.26 -2.92 22.92
CA ASN A 403 9.93 -2.93 21.63
C ASN A 403 11.37 -2.42 21.72
N TRP A 404 11.61 -1.38 22.50
CA TRP A 404 12.96 -0.86 22.73
C TRP A 404 13.86 -1.90 23.40
N LEU A 405 13.39 -2.51 24.50
CA LEU A 405 14.15 -3.56 25.22
C LEU A 405 14.38 -4.79 24.34
N GLU A 406 13.33 -5.26 23.64
CA GLU A 406 13.43 -6.42 22.76
C GLU A 406 14.46 -6.23 21.66
N GLN A 407 14.45 -5.06 21.02
CA GLN A 407 15.39 -4.76 19.93
C GLN A 407 16.83 -4.62 20.43
N GLN A 408 17.03 -4.03 21.60
CA GLN A 408 18.37 -3.90 22.21
C GLN A 408 18.95 -5.25 22.65
N LEU A 409 18.13 -6.12 23.22
CA LEU A 409 18.60 -7.36 23.83
C LEU A 409 18.64 -8.54 22.87
N PHE A 410 17.70 -8.62 21.95
CA PHE A 410 17.48 -9.85 21.17
C PHE A 410 17.45 -9.64 19.66
N GLY A 411 17.00 -8.50 19.15
CA GLY A 411 16.83 -8.24 17.72
C GLY A 411 16.01 -9.34 17.03
N ALA A 412 16.55 -9.92 15.95
CA ALA A 412 15.89 -10.99 15.22
C ALA A 412 15.80 -12.33 15.98
N ASN A 413 16.57 -12.49 17.05
CA ASN A 413 16.62 -13.72 17.87
C ASN A 413 15.71 -13.64 19.11
N SER A 414 14.75 -12.72 19.15
CA SER A 414 13.83 -12.60 20.28
C SER A 414 13.15 -13.94 20.62
N PRO A 415 13.10 -14.34 21.89
CA PRO A 415 12.38 -15.54 22.31
C PRO A 415 10.86 -15.31 22.35
N PHE A 416 10.41 -14.05 22.27
CA PHE A 416 9.00 -13.71 22.37
C PHE A 416 8.27 -13.90 21.03
N LYS A 417 7.01 -14.33 21.13
CA LYS A 417 6.11 -14.48 19.99
C LYS A 417 4.75 -13.86 20.35
N LEU A 418 4.60 -12.59 20.02
CA LEU A 418 3.34 -11.87 20.15
C LEU A 418 2.54 -12.03 18.86
N LEU A 419 1.35 -12.59 18.96
CA LEU A 419 0.47 -12.82 17.82
C LEU A 419 -0.77 -11.94 17.91
N ASP A 420 -1.17 -11.38 16.78
CA ASP A 420 -2.43 -10.69 16.56
C ASP A 420 -3.29 -11.54 15.61
N LYS A 421 -4.28 -12.24 16.16
CA LYS A 421 -5.04 -13.29 15.45
C LYS A 421 -6.34 -12.81 14.84
N ALA A 422 -6.77 -11.61 15.16
CA ALA A 422 -8.06 -11.12 14.73
C ALA A 422 -7.93 -10.32 13.42
N HIS A 423 -8.73 -10.66 12.42
CA HIS A 423 -8.80 -9.87 11.18
C HIS A 423 -9.27 -8.44 11.45
N ASP A 424 -8.77 -7.48 10.71
CA ASP A 424 -9.06 -6.05 10.87
C ASP A 424 -10.57 -5.75 10.71
N TYR A 425 -11.22 -6.36 9.73
CA TYR A 425 -12.66 -6.16 9.50
C TYR A 425 -13.55 -6.66 10.64
N ARG A 426 -13.09 -7.64 11.42
CA ARG A 426 -13.83 -8.21 12.57
C ARG A 426 -13.74 -7.37 13.84
N GLN A 427 -12.90 -6.34 13.86
CA GLN A 427 -12.67 -5.55 15.07
C GLN A 427 -13.73 -4.47 15.30
N LEU A 428 -14.56 -4.14 14.30
CA LEU A 428 -15.62 -3.16 14.45
C LEU A 428 -16.65 -3.63 15.46
N ARG A 429 -16.94 -2.78 16.45
CA ARG A 429 -18.06 -2.95 17.38
C ARG A 429 -19.36 -2.53 16.72
N VAL A 430 -20.49 -3.03 17.21
CA VAL A 430 -21.80 -2.56 16.75
C VAL A 430 -21.98 -1.08 17.09
N ALA A 431 -22.56 -0.32 16.18
CA ALA A 431 -22.68 1.13 16.27
C ALA A 431 -23.41 1.61 17.56
N SER A 432 -24.41 0.84 18.02
CA SER A 432 -25.15 1.13 19.25
C SER A 432 -24.33 1.01 20.56
N ARG A 433 -23.14 0.43 20.50
CA ARG A 433 -22.19 0.32 21.64
C ARG A 433 -21.05 1.32 21.55
N CYS A 434 -21.08 2.22 20.58
CA CYS A 434 -20.08 3.26 20.38
C CYS A 434 -20.73 4.62 20.32
N GLU A 435 -20.05 5.63 20.83
CA GLU A 435 -20.49 7.01 20.70
C GLU A 435 -20.10 7.54 19.31
N PRO A 436 -21.02 8.25 18.61
CA PRO A 436 -20.67 8.95 17.39
C PRO A 436 -19.55 9.98 17.62
N ILE A 437 -18.61 10.03 16.68
CA ILE A 437 -17.54 11.02 16.71
C ILE A 437 -17.98 12.21 15.86
N HIS A 438 -18.02 13.40 16.48
CA HIS A 438 -18.37 14.64 15.78
C HIS A 438 -17.09 15.34 15.30
N TYR A 439 -16.95 15.48 14.00
CA TYR A 439 -15.82 16.17 13.38
C TYR A 439 -16.18 17.63 13.09
N PRO A 440 -15.28 18.58 13.35
CA PRO A 440 -15.50 19.99 12.97
C PRO A 440 -15.57 20.11 11.44
N LYS A 441 -16.29 21.14 10.97
CA LYS A 441 -16.26 21.48 9.55
C LYS A 441 -14.85 21.92 9.15
N PRO A 442 -14.36 21.54 7.96
CA PRO A 442 -13.10 22.01 7.45
C PRO A 442 -13.04 23.54 7.35
N ASP A 443 -11.90 24.13 7.64
CA ASP A 443 -11.68 25.58 7.61
C ASP A 443 -11.27 26.11 6.21
N GLY A 444 -10.97 25.22 5.28
CA GLY A 444 -10.51 25.56 3.93
C GLY A 444 -9.08 26.11 3.87
N LYS A 445 -8.31 26.03 4.97
CA LYS A 445 -6.93 26.50 5.08
C LYS A 445 -5.99 25.37 5.46
N LEU A 446 -6.19 24.75 6.61
CA LEU A 446 -5.45 23.57 7.09
C LEU A 446 -6.23 22.29 6.85
N SER A 447 -7.57 22.35 6.96
CA SER A 447 -8.45 21.20 6.77
C SER A 447 -9.41 21.41 5.60
N PHE A 448 -9.74 20.33 4.91
CA PHE A 448 -10.50 20.33 3.67
C PHE A 448 -11.51 19.18 3.67
N ASP A 449 -12.55 19.30 2.85
CA ASP A 449 -13.51 18.22 2.62
C ASP A 449 -12.94 17.12 1.70
N LYS A 450 -13.65 15.96 1.67
CA LYS A 450 -13.22 14.81 0.86
C LYS A 450 -13.19 15.11 -0.63
N LEU A 451 -14.18 15.81 -1.17
CA LEU A 451 -14.30 16.04 -2.63
C LEU A 451 -13.21 16.96 -3.15
N SER A 452 -12.93 18.07 -2.45
CA SER A 452 -11.81 18.95 -2.79
C SER A 452 -10.44 18.23 -2.64
N SER A 453 -10.35 17.23 -1.76
CA SER A 453 -9.15 16.40 -1.63
C SER A 453 -9.02 15.42 -2.80
N VAL A 454 -10.10 14.75 -3.20
CA VAL A 454 -10.13 13.85 -4.36
C VAL A 454 -9.73 14.56 -5.65
N TYR A 455 -10.15 15.80 -5.82
CA TYR A 455 -9.72 16.63 -6.97
C TYR A 455 -8.19 16.71 -7.09
N LEU A 456 -7.48 16.85 -5.96
CA LEU A 456 -6.01 16.89 -5.94
C LEU A 456 -5.33 15.51 -6.08
N ALA A 457 -6.09 14.42 -6.10
CA ALA A 457 -5.58 13.10 -6.44
C ALA A 457 -5.49 12.90 -7.97
N ASN A 458 -5.99 13.86 -8.76
CA ASN A 458 -6.07 13.77 -10.22
C ASN A 458 -6.64 12.43 -10.70
N THR A 459 -7.65 11.91 -9.98
CA THR A 459 -8.27 10.63 -10.34
C THR A 459 -9.16 10.81 -11.56
N SER A 460 -9.03 9.92 -12.52
CA SER A 460 -9.81 9.90 -13.75
C SER A 460 -10.29 8.49 -14.03
N HIS A 461 -11.60 8.36 -14.21
CA HIS A 461 -12.25 7.11 -14.64
C HIS A 461 -13.20 7.41 -15.78
N ASP A 462 -13.30 6.49 -16.74
CA ASP A 462 -14.41 6.53 -17.68
C ASP A 462 -15.70 6.33 -16.88
N GLU A 463 -16.63 7.28 -16.96
CA GLU A 463 -17.90 7.18 -16.25
C GLU A 463 -18.81 6.10 -16.81
N ASP A 464 -18.61 5.74 -18.07
CA ASP A 464 -19.36 4.68 -18.77
C ASP A 464 -18.52 3.40 -18.90
N GLN A 465 -18.08 2.87 -17.74
CA GLN A 465 -17.43 1.57 -17.61
C GLN A 465 -18.10 0.74 -16.51
N PRO A 466 -17.94 -0.59 -16.49
CA PRO A 466 -18.44 -1.43 -15.40
C PRO A 466 -17.90 -0.98 -14.05
N CYS A 467 -18.76 -0.94 -13.02
CA CYS A 467 -18.33 -0.58 -11.68
C CYS A 467 -17.30 -1.58 -11.15
N HIS A 468 -16.12 -1.09 -10.81
CA HIS A 468 -15.01 -1.90 -10.29
C HIS A 468 -15.13 -2.21 -8.77
N LEU A 469 -16.12 -1.64 -8.10
CA LEU A 469 -16.45 -1.90 -6.70
C LEU A 469 -17.69 -2.78 -6.65
N LYS A 470 -17.46 -4.09 -6.70
CA LYS A 470 -18.52 -5.09 -6.80
C LYS A 470 -19.07 -5.44 -5.43
N LEU A 471 -20.38 -5.56 -5.31
CA LEU A 471 -21.05 -6.12 -4.14
C LEU A 471 -21.36 -7.60 -4.39
N GLN A 472 -21.07 -8.45 -3.40
CA GLN A 472 -21.48 -9.87 -3.49
C GLN A 472 -23.00 -10.00 -3.34
N ASP A 473 -23.61 -9.17 -2.48
CA ASP A 473 -25.07 -9.06 -2.32
C ASP A 473 -25.41 -7.57 -2.11
N GLU A 474 -26.24 -7.02 -3.01
CA GLU A 474 -26.64 -5.62 -3.01
C GLU A 474 -27.48 -5.22 -1.78
N ARG A 475 -28.07 -6.19 -1.06
CA ARG A 475 -28.89 -5.94 0.13
C ARG A 475 -28.06 -5.72 1.39
N ILE A 476 -26.89 -6.34 1.50
CA ILE A 476 -26.06 -6.33 2.72
C ILE A 476 -25.77 -4.91 3.24
N PRO A 477 -25.40 -3.94 2.42
CA PRO A 477 -25.11 -2.58 2.92
C PRO A 477 -26.26 -1.94 3.68
N VAL A 478 -27.50 -2.16 3.24
CA VAL A 478 -28.69 -1.53 3.83
C VAL A 478 -29.34 -2.41 4.91
N GLU A 479 -29.48 -3.72 4.64
CA GLU A 479 -30.18 -4.63 5.56
C GLU A 479 -29.29 -5.13 6.72
N VAL A 480 -27.96 -5.15 6.54
CA VAL A 480 -27.03 -5.67 7.53
C VAL A 480 -26.07 -4.60 8.06
N ASN A 481 -25.31 -3.96 7.18
CA ASN A 481 -24.25 -3.04 7.61
C ASN A 481 -24.82 -1.74 8.22
N LEU A 482 -25.85 -1.17 7.60
CA LEU A 482 -26.47 0.08 8.09
C LEU A 482 -27.05 -0.06 9.50
N PRO A 483 -27.91 -1.05 9.84
CA PRO A 483 -28.43 -1.18 11.19
C PRO A 483 -27.38 -1.65 12.21
N THR A 484 -26.35 -2.40 11.79
CA THR A 484 -25.36 -2.97 12.71
C THR A 484 -24.18 -2.03 12.97
N TRP A 485 -23.63 -1.41 11.91
CA TRP A 485 -22.40 -0.59 11.95
C TRP A 485 -22.58 0.81 11.37
N ALA A 486 -23.84 1.25 11.11
CA ALA A 486 -24.20 2.52 10.49
C ALA A 486 -23.54 2.71 9.11
N GLU A 487 -23.43 1.65 8.32
CA GLU A 487 -22.71 1.55 7.04
C GLU A 487 -21.35 2.30 7.08
N PRO A 488 -20.29 1.65 7.58
CA PRO A 488 -19.03 2.33 7.86
C PRO A 488 -18.25 2.72 6.60
N ALA A 489 -18.66 2.23 5.41
CA ALA A 489 -18.02 2.58 4.14
C ALA A 489 -18.05 4.07 3.87
N GLN A 490 -19.08 4.77 4.32
CA GLN A 490 -19.21 6.23 4.22
C GLN A 490 -18.07 6.97 4.95
N ARG A 491 -17.48 6.34 5.97
CA ARG A 491 -16.44 6.93 6.84
C ARG A 491 -15.04 6.43 6.53
N TYR A 492 -14.86 5.11 6.35
CA TYR A 492 -13.52 4.59 6.06
C TYR A 492 -13.06 4.90 4.62
N CYS A 493 -13.97 5.17 3.69
CA CYS A 493 -13.58 5.59 2.35
C CYS A 493 -12.97 7.00 2.38
N PRO A 494 -11.72 7.17 1.90
CA PRO A 494 -11.03 8.46 1.88
C PRO A 494 -11.49 9.39 0.76
N ALA A 495 -12.36 8.90 -0.14
CA ALA A 495 -12.67 9.55 -1.40
C ALA A 495 -14.18 9.81 -1.63
N GLY A 496 -15.04 9.58 -0.61
CA GLY A 496 -16.47 9.84 -0.74
C GLY A 496 -17.16 8.95 -1.80
N VAL A 497 -16.69 7.71 -1.95
CA VAL A 497 -17.24 6.77 -2.94
C VAL A 497 -18.58 6.20 -2.51
N PHE A 498 -18.76 5.95 -1.21
CA PHE A 498 -19.94 5.29 -0.65
C PHE A 498 -20.82 6.29 0.10
N GLU A 499 -22.09 6.34 -0.25
CA GLU A 499 -23.10 7.18 0.39
C GLU A 499 -24.39 6.38 0.58
N VAL A 500 -25.03 6.52 1.74
CA VAL A 500 -26.38 6.01 1.97
C VAL A 500 -27.35 7.12 1.73
N LEU A 501 -28.18 6.96 0.73
CA LEU A 501 -29.25 7.91 0.38
C LEU A 501 -30.60 7.36 0.85
N GLU A 502 -31.44 8.23 1.37
CA GLU A 502 -32.85 7.95 1.64
C GLU A 502 -33.69 8.46 0.47
N THR A 503 -34.28 7.54 -0.29
CA THR A 503 -35.12 7.85 -1.44
C THR A 503 -36.49 7.21 -1.21
N GLU A 504 -37.54 8.00 -1.21
CA GLU A 504 -38.93 7.53 -1.04
C GLU A 504 -39.18 6.68 0.23
N GLY A 505 -38.42 6.98 1.30
CA GLY A 505 -38.52 6.24 2.59
C GLY A 505 -37.75 4.93 2.63
N ALA A 506 -36.97 4.61 1.60
CA ALA A 506 -36.06 3.46 1.56
C ALA A 506 -34.60 3.93 1.52
N ALA A 507 -33.75 3.29 2.33
CA ALA A 507 -32.30 3.52 2.25
C ALA A 507 -31.71 2.77 1.05
N LYS A 508 -30.74 3.39 0.37
CA LYS A 508 -30.00 2.78 -0.74
C LYS A 508 -28.52 3.17 -0.64
N LEU A 509 -27.61 2.21 -0.86
CA LEU A 509 -26.20 2.53 -1.03
C LEU A 509 -25.96 3.05 -2.47
N GLN A 510 -25.40 4.26 -2.56
CA GLN A 510 -24.86 4.81 -3.80
C GLN A 510 -23.35 4.61 -3.84
N ILE A 511 -22.82 4.18 -4.99
CA ILE A 511 -21.39 4.00 -5.25
C ILE A 511 -20.94 4.98 -6.32
N ASN A 512 -20.21 6.02 -5.91
CA ASN A 512 -19.62 7.05 -6.78
C ASN A 512 -18.24 6.57 -7.25
N ALA A 513 -18.19 5.55 -8.11
CA ALA A 513 -16.97 4.86 -8.50
C ALA A 513 -15.91 5.77 -9.15
N ALA A 514 -16.34 6.84 -9.82
CA ALA A 514 -15.46 7.84 -10.44
C ALA A 514 -14.53 8.55 -9.43
N ASN A 515 -14.94 8.64 -8.15
CA ASN A 515 -14.11 9.22 -7.09
C ASN A 515 -13.03 8.27 -6.55
N CYS A 516 -13.03 7.00 -6.97
CA CYS A 516 -12.15 5.99 -6.37
C CYS A 516 -10.67 6.27 -6.66
N ILE A 517 -9.86 6.35 -5.60
CA ILE A 517 -8.41 6.54 -5.66
C ILE A 517 -7.63 5.23 -5.48
N HIS A 518 -8.26 4.11 -5.67
CA HIS A 518 -7.67 2.75 -5.62
C HIS A 518 -6.99 2.40 -4.28
N CYS A 519 -7.44 2.96 -3.17
CA CYS A 519 -6.84 2.71 -1.85
C CYS A 519 -7.10 1.30 -1.29
N LYS A 520 -8.14 0.61 -1.78
CA LYS A 520 -8.56 -0.75 -1.40
C LYS A 520 -9.04 -0.90 0.06
N THR A 521 -9.25 0.19 0.78
CA THR A 521 -9.73 0.14 2.18
C THR A 521 -11.08 -0.57 2.30
N CYS A 522 -11.97 -0.40 1.33
CA CYS A 522 -13.28 -1.05 1.32
C CYS A 522 -13.18 -2.59 1.24
N ASP A 523 -12.34 -3.12 0.38
CA ASP A 523 -12.07 -4.57 0.26
C ASP A 523 -11.42 -5.17 1.53
N ILE A 524 -10.80 -4.33 2.37
CA ILE A 524 -10.12 -4.75 3.60
C ILE A 524 -11.03 -4.62 4.82
N LYS A 525 -11.71 -3.46 4.96
CA LYS A 525 -12.37 -3.05 6.22
C LYS A 525 -13.87 -3.32 6.26
N ASP A 526 -14.50 -3.63 5.14
CA ASP A 526 -15.93 -3.96 5.14
C ASP A 526 -16.22 -5.12 6.12
N PRO A 527 -17.05 -4.91 7.17
CA PRO A 527 -17.26 -5.91 8.20
C PRO A 527 -17.94 -7.19 7.70
N SER A 528 -18.75 -7.09 6.65
CA SER A 528 -19.40 -8.21 5.98
C SER A 528 -18.56 -8.82 4.87
N GLN A 529 -17.42 -8.20 4.50
CA GLN A 529 -16.59 -8.57 3.35
C GLN A 529 -17.37 -8.65 2.03
N ASN A 530 -18.41 -7.83 1.92
CA ASN A 530 -19.32 -7.77 0.77
C ASN A 530 -18.75 -6.96 -0.40
N ILE A 531 -17.88 -5.97 -0.11
CA ILE A 531 -17.30 -5.11 -1.14
C ILE A 531 -16.02 -5.75 -1.67
N ILE A 532 -16.00 -6.06 -2.97
CA ILE A 532 -14.83 -6.58 -3.67
C ILE A 532 -14.30 -5.51 -4.61
N TRP A 533 -13.09 -5.05 -4.36
CA TRP A 533 -12.38 -4.20 -5.29
C TRP A 533 -11.80 -5.04 -6.43
N THR A 534 -12.17 -4.71 -7.67
CA THR A 534 -11.55 -5.23 -8.89
C THR A 534 -10.87 -4.09 -9.65
N PRO A 535 -9.86 -4.34 -10.49
CA PRO A 535 -9.28 -3.25 -11.24
C PRO A 535 -10.29 -2.68 -12.26
N PRO A 536 -10.39 -1.34 -12.38
CA PRO A 536 -11.13 -0.71 -13.47
C PRO A 536 -10.39 -0.85 -14.80
N GLN A 537 -10.95 -0.29 -15.85
CA GLN A 537 -10.29 -0.16 -17.15
C GLN A 537 -8.87 0.41 -16.98
N GLY A 538 -7.92 -0.14 -17.70
CA GLY A 538 -6.52 0.26 -17.65
C GLY A 538 -6.33 1.74 -18.03
N GLY A 539 -5.33 2.39 -17.43
CA GLY A 539 -5.11 3.84 -17.55
C GLY A 539 -5.97 4.70 -16.63
N SER A 540 -7.03 4.11 -16.02
CA SER A 540 -7.91 4.81 -15.07
C SER A 540 -7.30 4.89 -13.66
N GLY A 541 -7.76 5.84 -12.87
CA GLY A 541 -7.40 5.99 -11.45
C GLY A 541 -6.66 7.27 -11.12
N PRO A 542 -6.04 7.34 -9.93
CA PRO A 542 -5.32 8.53 -9.49
C PRO A 542 -4.02 8.73 -10.30
N ASN A 543 -3.61 9.99 -10.42
CA ASN A 543 -2.30 10.32 -10.95
C ASN A 543 -1.57 11.24 -9.96
N TYR A 544 -0.58 10.70 -9.27
CA TYR A 544 0.15 11.39 -8.21
C TYR A 544 1.46 11.98 -8.72
N PRO A 545 1.51 13.29 -9.05
CA PRO A 545 2.78 13.93 -9.36
C PRO A 545 3.59 14.10 -8.07
N ASN A 546 4.83 13.68 -8.06
CA ASN A 546 5.80 13.89 -6.98
C ASN A 546 5.40 13.38 -5.57
N MET A 547 4.57 12.31 -5.50
CA MET A 547 4.09 11.74 -4.25
C MET A 547 4.80 10.44 -3.85
#